data_202c3827be747c3977c2b0ab466baa37
#
_entry.id   202c3827be747c3977c2b0ab466baa37
#
_cell.length_a   1.000
_cell.length_b   1.000
_cell.length_c   1.000
_cell.angle_alpha   90.00
_cell.angle_beta   90.00
_cell.angle_gamma   90.00
#
_symmetry.space_group_name_H-M   'P 1'
#
loop_
_entity.id
_entity.type
_entity.pdbx_description
1 polymer ?
#
loop_
_entity_poly.entity_id
_entity_poly.type
_entity_poly.pdbx_seq_one_letter_code
_entity_poly.pdbx_strand_id
1 'polypeptide(L)'
;RRSSDLDYFQTYGLGFFEYFQLSEDIGAEPLPILNCGLICQYQNDPDQQVSLSKLDSYIQDALDLIEFANGDVTSTWGKVRADMGHPAPFNLKFLGIGNEQWGPEYPERLKQFVEVLRKAHPEIKIVGSSGPQSEGKDFDYLWPEMKNLKVDLVDEHFYRPESWFLAQGNRYDNYDRKGPKVFAGEYACHGKGKKWNHFNAALMEAAFMTGLERNADVVHMATYAPLFAHVE
;
A
#
# COMPACT_ATOMS: atom_id res chain seq x y z
N ARG A 1 -7.16 2.10 -11.62
CA ARG A 1 -7.36 1.75 -13.00
C ARG A 1 -6.70 2.76 -13.94
N ARG A 2 -5.56 2.40 -14.53
CA ARG A 2 -4.73 3.31 -15.35
C ARG A 2 -4.41 2.73 -16.74
N SER A 3 -5.29 1.92 -17.31
CA SER A 3 -5.02 1.29 -18.60
C SER A 3 -4.80 2.29 -19.74
N SER A 4 -5.44 3.47 -19.67
CA SER A 4 -5.27 4.53 -20.67
C SER A 4 -3.94 5.28 -20.55
N ASP A 5 -3.30 5.25 -19.37
CA ASP A 5 -2.07 6.00 -19.10
C ASP A 5 -0.82 5.18 -19.40
N LEU A 6 -0.96 3.85 -19.49
CA LEU A 6 0.14 2.91 -19.56
C LEU A 6 0.17 2.12 -20.87
N ASP A 7 -0.73 2.39 -21.80
CA ASP A 7 -0.83 1.75 -23.14
C ASP A 7 -0.81 0.21 -23.10
N TYR A 8 -1.39 -0.41 -22.04
CA TYR A 8 -1.52 -1.86 -21.94
C TYR A 8 -2.92 -2.31 -21.55
N PHE A 9 -3.24 -3.55 -21.91
CA PHE A 9 -4.53 -4.17 -21.60
C PHE A 9 -4.47 -4.92 -20.27
N GLN A 10 -5.55 -4.80 -19.49
CA GLN A 10 -5.80 -5.63 -18.31
C GLN A 10 -7.00 -6.53 -18.55
N THR A 11 -6.85 -7.81 -18.31
CA THR A 11 -7.93 -8.79 -18.45
C THR A 11 -8.87 -8.82 -17.25
N TYR A 12 -8.43 -8.25 -16.10
CA TYR A 12 -9.10 -8.36 -14.81
C TYR A 12 -9.35 -9.81 -14.36
N GLY A 13 -8.53 -10.74 -14.84
CA GLY A 13 -8.58 -12.16 -14.48
C GLY A 13 -7.90 -12.50 -13.18
N LEU A 14 -7.29 -11.53 -12.48
CA LEU A 14 -6.70 -11.67 -11.16
C LEU A 14 -7.52 -10.86 -10.17
N GLY A 15 -8.24 -11.54 -9.28
CA GLY A 15 -8.94 -10.95 -8.15
C GLY A 15 -8.22 -11.23 -6.83
N PHE A 16 -8.84 -10.91 -5.70
CA PHE A 16 -8.24 -11.15 -4.38
C PHE A 16 -8.04 -12.65 -4.09
N PHE A 17 -8.93 -13.51 -4.58
CA PHE A 17 -8.79 -14.96 -4.40
C PHE A 17 -7.51 -15.48 -5.04
N GLU A 18 -7.30 -15.19 -6.31
CA GLU A 18 -6.10 -15.59 -7.05
C GLU A 18 -4.83 -14.92 -6.50
N TYR A 19 -4.94 -13.67 -6.02
CA TYR A 19 -3.85 -12.97 -5.37
C TYR A 19 -3.44 -13.64 -4.05
N PHE A 20 -4.39 -14.08 -3.25
CA PHE A 20 -4.12 -14.80 -2.00
C PHE A 20 -3.54 -16.18 -2.28
N GLN A 21 -4.04 -16.91 -3.29
CA GLN A 21 -3.46 -18.18 -3.72
C GLN A 21 -2.01 -18.02 -4.20
N LEU A 22 -1.74 -16.98 -5.01
CA LEU A 22 -0.38 -16.69 -5.45
C LEU A 22 0.54 -16.41 -4.25
N SER A 23 0.05 -15.67 -3.26
CA SER A 23 0.83 -15.39 -2.05
C SER A 23 1.18 -16.67 -1.28
N GLU A 24 0.23 -17.61 -1.14
CA GLU A 24 0.50 -18.93 -0.55
C GLU A 24 1.52 -19.74 -1.37
N ASP A 25 1.34 -19.80 -2.69
CA ASP A 25 2.18 -20.57 -3.59
C ASP A 25 3.65 -20.15 -3.53
N ILE A 26 3.92 -18.86 -3.36
CA ILE A 26 5.28 -18.32 -3.24
C ILE A 26 5.75 -18.14 -1.80
N GLY A 27 4.93 -18.50 -0.80
CA GLY A 27 5.25 -18.36 0.62
C GLY A 27 5.33 -16.90 1.10
N ALA A 28 4.55 -15.98 0.48
CA ALA A 28 4.49 -14.58 0.82
C ALA A 28 3.23 -14.23 1.64
N GLU A 29 3.32 -13.18 2.45
CA GLU A 29 2.17 -12.60 3.15
C GLU A 29 1.43 -11.63 2.23
N PRO A 30 0.12 -11.77 2.01
CA PRO A 30 -0.64 -10.82 1.19
C PRO A 30 -0.85 -9.48 1.91
N LEU A 31 -0.75 -8.39 1.16
CA LEU A 31 -1.07 -7.04 1.61
C LEU A 31 -1.96 -6.36 0.57
N PRO A 32 -3.29 -6.58 0.62
CA PRO A 32 -4.21 -5.87 -0.25
C PRO A 32 -4.32 -4.40 0.17
N ILE A 33 -4.41 -3.50 -0.83
CA ILE A 33 -4.65 -2.07 -0.64
C ILE A 33 -6.04 -1.74 -1.16
N LEU A 34 -6.92 -1.26 -0.27
CA LEU A 34 -8.31 -0.98 -0.60
C LEU A 34 -8.57 0.50 -0.88
N ASN A 35 -9.61 0.75 -1.65
CA ASN A 35 -10.09 2.08 -1.92
C ASN A 35 -10.72 2.71 -0.67
N CYS A 36 -10.33 3.93 -0.34
CA CYS A 36 -10.86 4.71 0.79
C CYS A 36 -11.96 5.71 0.38
N GLY A 37 -12.59 5.53 -0.78
CA GLY A 37 -13.59 6.45 -1.30
C GLY A 37 -13.00 7.69 -1.99
N LEU A 38 -11.70 7.68 -2.28
CA LEU A 38 -11.00 8.68 -3.08
C LEU A 38 -10.54 8.07 -4.40
N ILE A 39 -10.76 8.78 -5.49
CA ILE A 39 -10.14 8.45 -6.78
C ILE A 39 -8.66 8.86 -6.78
N CYS A 40 -7.91 8.48 -7.81
CA CYS A 40 -6.55 8.97 -8.00
C CYS A 40 -6.56 10.51 -8.15
N GLN A 41 -5.98 11.21 -7.17
CA GLN A 41 -6.03 12.67 -7.12
C GLN A 41 -5.20 13.35 -8.21
N TYR A 42 -4.29 12.64 -8.87
CA TYR A 42 -3.59 13.13 -10.08
C TYR A 42 -4.51 13.30 -11.31
N GLN A 43 -5.60 12.54 -11.37
CA GLN A 43 -6.54 12.56 -12.50
C GLN A 43 -7.86 13.24 -12.13
N ASN A 44 -7.80 14.19 -11.28
CA ASN A 44 -8.87 14.77 -10.49
C ASN A 44 -10.08 15.26 -11.25
N ASP A 45 -11.19 14.65 -10.90
CA ASP A 45 -12.47 15.33 -10.80
C ASP A 45 -12.90 15.29 -9.31
N PRO A 46 -12.80 16.40 -8.55
CA PRO A 46 -13.18 16.43 -7.14
C PRO A 46 -14.62 16.00 -6.87
N ASP A 47 -15.50 16.15 -7.87
CA ASP A 47 -16.92 15.78 -7.77
C ASP A 47 -17.12 14.25 -7.78
N GLN A 48 -16.10 13.46 -8.16
CA GLN A 48 -16.14 12.01 -8.16
C GLN A 48 -15.73 11.37 -6.81
N GLN A 49 -15.35 12.17 -5.82
CA GLN A 49 -15.04 11.65 -4.49
C GLN A 49 -16.31 11.20 -3.76
N VAL A 50 -16.23 10.08 -3.08
CA VAL A 50 -17.33 9.61 -2.23
C VAL A 50 -17.46 10.50 -1.00
N SER A 51 -18.67 10.94 -0.66
CA SER A 51 -18.87 11.70 0.58
C SER A 51 -18.57 10.84 1.81
N LEU A 52 -18.10 11.47 2.90
CA LEU A 52 -17.81 10.78 4.15
C LEU A 52 -19.02 9.99 4.69
N SER A 53 -20.24 10.49 4.49
CA SER A 53 -21.47 9.81 4.89
C SER A 53 -21.81 8.55 4.09
N LYS A 54 -21.05 8.24 3.04
CA LYS A 54 -21.21 7.05 2.18
C LYS A 54 -20.04 6.08 2.26
N LEU A 55 -19.14 6.27 3.22
CA LEU A 55 -18.01 5.38 3.41
C LEU A 55 -18.36 4.01 3.97
N ASP A 56 -19.53 3.86 4.58
CA ASP A 56 -19.95 2.59 5.22
C ASP A 56 -19.82 1.40 4.28
N SER A 57 -20.15 1.55 2.98
CA SER A 57 -20.02 0.45 2.03
C SER A 57 -18.57 0.06 1.76
N TYR A 58 -17.65 1.03 1.71
CA TYR A 58 -16.22 0.78 1.54
C TYR A 58 -15.59 0.15 2.78
N ILE A 59 -16.06 0.55 3.96
CA ILE A 59 -15.64 -0.06 5.22
C ILE A 59 -16.17 -1.49 5.31
N GLN A 60 -17.42 -1.72 4.87
CA GLN A 60 -17.99 -3.06 4.80
C GLN A 60 -17.20 -3.95 3.83
N ASP A 61 -16.83 -3.46 2.66
CA ASP A 61 -15.96 -4.19 1.72
C ASP A 61 -14.63 -4.62 2.37
N ALA A 62 -14.06 -3.79 3.25
CA ALA A 62 -12.86 -4.14 4.00
C ALA A 62 -13.11 -5.26 5.02
N LEU A 63 -14.22 -5.19 5.75
CA LEU A 63 -14.63 -6.25 6.68
C LEU A 63 -14.92 -7.56 5.94
N ASP A 64 -15.64 -7.49 4.83
CA ASP A 64 -15.99 -8.64 4.00
C ASP A 64 -14.73 -9.31 3.41
N LEU A 65 -13.74 -8.53 3.00
CA LEU A 65 -12.47 -9.08 2.52
C LEU A 65 -11.69 -9.80 3.64
N ILE A 66 -11.69 -9.25 4.85
CA ILE A 66 -11.05 -9.91 6.00
C ILE A 66 -11.80 -11.21 6.33
N GLU A 67 -13.13 -11.20 6.35
CA GLU A 67 -13.93 -12.40 6.56
C GLU A 67 -13.72 -13.42 5.42
N PHE A 68 -13.67 -12.97 4.17
CA PHE A 68 -13.33 -13.84 3.04
C PHE A 68 -11.97 -14.50 3.24
N ALA A 69 -10.96 -13.75 3.63
CA ALA A 69 -9.61 -14.28 3.81
C ALA A 69 -9.47 -15.18 5.04
N ASN A 70 -10.05 -14.80 6.17
CA ASN A 70 -9.76 -15.38 7.49
C ASN A 70 -10.97 -16.05 8.16
N GLY A 71 -12.20 -15.77 7.70
CA GLY A 71 -13.42 -16.26 8.32
C GLY A 71 -13.56 -17.78 8.28
N ASP A 72 -14.29 -18.30 9.26
CA ASP A 72 -14.67 -19.73 9.31
C ASP A 72 -15.55 -20.08 8.11
N VAL A 73 -15.50 -21.33 7.66
CA VAL A 73 -16.31 -21.83 6.52
C VAL A 73 -17.81 -21.76 6.73
N THR A 74 -18.27 -21.52 7.96
CA THR A 74 -19.69 -21.28 8.30
C THR A 74 -20.07 -19.81 8.23
N SER A 75 -19.13 -18.89 8.14
CA SER A 75 -19.37 -17.47 7.93
C SER A 75 -19.77 -17.19 6.48
N THR A 76 -20.34 -16.02 6.22
CA THR A 76 -20.83 -15.65 4.88
C THR A 76 -19.73 -15.72 3.85
N TRP A 77 -18.65 -15.01 4.06
CA TRP A 77 -17.55 -14.91 3.08
C TRP A 77 -16.54 -16.05 3.20
N GLY A 78 -16.35 -16.62 4.40
CA GLY A 78 -15.54 -17.83 4.57
C GLY A 78 -16.15 -19.02 3.83
N LYS A 79 -17.49 -19.11 3.76
CA LYS A 79 -18.19 -20.11 2.95
C LYS A 79 -17.94 -19.88 1.45
N VAL A 80 -17.99 -18.65 0.98
CA VAL A 80 -17.70 -18.34 -0.43
C VAL A 80 -16.28 -18.76 -0.79
N ARG A 81 -15.28 -18.46 0.04
CA ARG A 81 -13.91 -18.94 -0.13
C ARG A 81 -13.85 -20.48 -0.24
N ALA A 82 -14.52 -21.17 0.66
CA ALA A 82 -14.56 -22.63 0.67
C ALA A 82 -15.23 -23.20 -0.59
N ASP A 83 -16.35 -22.63 -1.03
CA ASP A 83 -17.05 -23.01 -2.27
C ASP A 83 -16.20 -22.75 -3.53
N MET A 84 -15.28 -21.77 -3.48
CA MET A 84 -14.28 -21.52 -4.52
C MET A 84 -13.10 -22.52 -4.49
N GLY A 85 -13.11 -23.48 -3.55
CA GLY A 85 -12.11 -24.54 -3.48
C GLY A 85 -11.02 -24.35 -2.43
N HIS A 86 -11.09 -23.30 -1.59
CA HIS A 86 -10.09 -23.01 -0.56
C HIS A 86 -10.74 -22.92 0.84
N PRO A 87 -11.03 -24.05 1.51
CA PRO A 87 -11.68 -24.03 2.83
C PRO A 87 -10.78 -23.48 3.96
N ALA A 88 -9.46 -23.61 3.85
CA ALA A 88 -8.51 -23.06 4.82
C ALA A 88 -8.47 -21.52 4.77
N PRO A 89 -8.25 -20.82 5.91
CA PRO A 89 -8.03 -19.37 5.88
C PRO A 89 -6.68 -19.02 5.25
N PHE A 90 -6.62 -17.89 4.56
CA PHE A 90 -5.37 -17.32 4.01
C PHE A 90 -4.50 -16.64 5.07
N ASN A 91 -5.02 -16.46 6.28
CA ASN A 91 -4.32 -15.81 7.39
C ASN A 91 -3.85 -14.38 7.07
N LEU A 92 -4.70 -13.60 6.42
CA LEU A 92 -4.44 -12.18 6.13
C LEU A 92 -4.05 -11.44 7.41
N LYS A 93 -2.93 -10.71 7.38
CA LYS A 93 -2.37 -9.99 8.52
C LYS A 93 -2.29 -8.49 8.31
N PHE A 94 -2.30 -8.05 7.06
CA PHE A 94 -2.09 -6.66 6.67
C PHE A 94 -3.21 -6.18 5.77
N LEU A 95 -3.62 -4.92 5.95
CA LEU A 95 -4.60 -4.27 5.09
C LEU A 95 -4.20 -2.80 4.90
N GLY A 96 -3.99 -2.39 3.67
CA GLY A 96 -3.77 -0.99 3.32
C GLY A 96 -5.06 -0.29 2.94
N ILE A 97 -5.18 0.98 3.31
CA ILE A 97 -6.35 1.82 3.04
C ILE A 97 -5.91 3.08 2.31
N GLY A 98 -6.35 3.20 1.06
CA GLY A 98 -5.92 4.28 0.15
C GLY A 98 -4.54 4.04 -0.45
N ASN A 99 -4.29 4.68 -1.60
CA ASN A 99 -3.02 4.60 -2.32
C ASN A 99 -2.65 5.97 -2.88
N GLU A 100 -1.49 6.49 -2.49
CA GLU A 100 -1.00 7.81 -2.92
C GLU A 100 -1.99 8.96 -2.68
N GLN A 101 -2.80 8.87 -1.65
CA GLN A 101 -3.76 9.91 -1.32
C GLN A 101 -3.08 11.03 -0.55
N TRP A 102 -3.54 12.27 -0.73
CA TRP A 102 -3.04 13.46 -0.02
C TRP A 102 -4.14 14.40 0.41
N GLY A 103 -3.76 15.48 1.12
CA GLY A 103 -4.70 16.46 1.65
C GLY A 103 -5.43 15.99 2.90
N PRO A 104 -6.26 16.86 3.51
CA PRO A 104 -6.98 16.53 4.73
C PRO A 104 -8.09 15.49 4.53
N GLU A 105 -8.57 15.33 3.32
CA GLU A 105 -9.63 14.39 2.98
C GLU A 105 -9.23 12.93 3.23
N TYR A 106 -7.94 12.62 3.13
CA TYR A 106 -7.47 11.26 3.32
C TYR A 106 -7.46 10.82 4.79
N PRO A 107 -6.81 11.54 5.74
CA PRO A 107 -6.86 11.18 7.16
C PRO A 107 -8.27 11.12 7.74
N GLU A 108 -9.19 11.99 7.28
CA GLU A 108 -10.58 11.95 7.71
C GLU A 108 -11.29 10.63 7.36
N ARG A 109 -11.01 10.10 6.16
CA ARG A 109 -11.54 8.81 5.71
C ARG A 109 -10.85 7.66 6.43
N LEU A 110 -9.52 7.65 6.43
CA LEU A 110 -8.74 6.61 7.08
C LEU A 110 -9.13 6.43 8.55
N LYS A 111 -9.42 7.52 9.25
CA LYS A 111 -9.90 7.48 10.64
C LYS A 111 -11.12 6.57 10.80
N GLN A 112 -12.13 6.70 9.93
CA GLN A 112 -13.34 5.88 10.01
C GLN A 112 -13.04 4.39 9.81
N PHE A 113 -12.17 4.05 8.85
CA PHE A 113 -11.71 2.67 8.67
C PHE A 113 -10.96 2.16 9.91
N VAL A 114 -10.02 2.95 10.43
CA VAL A 114 -9.22 2.56 11.61
C VAL A 114 -10.11 2.28 12.81
N GLU A 115 -11.09 3.15 13.09
CA GLU A 115 -12.01 2.98 14.22
C GLU A 115 -12.81 1.68 14.13
N VAL A 116 -13.33 1.33 12.95
CA VAL A 116 -14.10 0.12 12.74
C VAL A 116 -13.22 -1.12 12.74
N LEU A 117 -12.12 -1.09 11.97
CA LEU A 117 -11.21 -2.22 11.84
C LEU A 117 -10.54 -2.59 13.17
N ARG A 118 -10.08 -1.61 13.96
CA ARG A 118 -9.49 -1.88 15.29
C ARG A 118 -10.46 -2.52 16.26
N LYS A 119 -11.76 -2.23 16.12
CA LYS A 119 -12.80 -2.83 16.96
C LYS A 119 -13.15 -4.26 16.51
N ALA A 120 -13.26 -4.49 15.21
CA ALA A 120 -13.71 -5.75 14.65
C ALA A 120 -12.55 -6.75 14.49
N HIS A 121 -11.38 -6.28 14.08
CA HIS A 121 -10.21 -7.06 13.70
C HIS A 121 -8.91 -6.44 14.26
N PRO A 122 -8.73 -6.43 15.60
CA PRO A 122 -7.54 -5.86 16.24
C PRO A 122 -6.22 -6.56 15.83
N GLU A 123 -6.30 -7.78 15.31
CA GLU A 123 -5.17 -8.57 14.81
C GLU A 123 -4.63 -8.07 13.47
N ILE A 124 -5.44 -7.35 12.68
CA ILE A 124 -5.04 -6.84 11.36
C ILE A 124 -4.19 -5.58 11.53
N LYS A 125 -3.02 -5.59 10.91
CA LYS A 125 -2.13 -4.43 10.83
C LYS A 125 -2.58 -3.51 9.71
N ILE A 126 -2.82 -2.26 10.05
CA ILE A 126 -3.31 -1.24 9.10
C ILE A 126 -2.13 -0.48 8.52
N VAL A 127 -2.11 -0.37 7.19
CA VAL A 127 -1.15 0.43 6.44
C VAL A 127 -1.85 1.68 5.92
N GLY A 128 -1.31 2.86 6.29
CA GLY A 128 -1.76 4.16 5.78
C GLY A 128 -0.71 4.76 4.86
N SER A 129 -1.09 5.67 3.98
CA SER A 129 -0.22 6.30 2.98
C SER A 129 0.33 7.64 3.48
N SER A 130 1.60 7.91 3.20
CA SER A 130 2.21 9.24 3.36
C SER A 130 2.05 10.14 2.13
N GLY A 131 1.23 9.72 1.18
CA GLY A 131 1.04 10.42 -0.09
C GLY A 131 1.99 9.93 -1.20
N PRO A 132 1.93 10.59 -2.37
CA PRO A 132 2.67 10.14 -3.56
C PRO A 132 4.12 10.61 -3.59
N GLN A 133 4.55 11.40 -2.59
CA GLN A 133 5.87 12.01 -2.54
C GLN A 133 6.63 11.58 -1.29
N SER A 134 7.95 11.49 -1.42
CA SER A 134 8.85 11.11 -0.33
C SER A 134 9.24 12.26 0.60
N GLU A 135 8.80 13.45 0.34
CA GLU A 135 9.15 14.69 1.06
C GLU A 135 8.24 15.85 0.63
N GLY A 136 8.24 16.93 1.38
CA GLY A 136 7.49 18.15 1.10
C GLY A 136 6.13 18.19 1.77
N LYS A 137 5.31 19.20 1.40
CA LYS A 137 4.10 19.59 2.14
C LYS A 137 3.15 18.43 2.46
N ASP A 138 2.87 17.56 1.50
CA ASP A 138 1.90 16.48 1.71
C ASP A 138 2.48 15.39 2.59
N PHE A 139 3.73 15.00 2.38
CA PHE A 139 4.45 14.07 3.22
C PHE A 139 4.57 14.58 4.67
N ASP A 140 4.99 15.83 4.84
CA ASP A 140 5.19 16.47 6.15
C ASP A 140 3.86 16.62 6.92
N TYR A 141 2.74 16.74 6.21
CA TYR A 141 1.40 16.74 6.78
C TYR A 141 0.92 15.33 7.14
N LEU A 142 1.04 14.38 6.22
CA LEU A 142 0.45 13.05 6.38
C LEU A 142 1.18 12.17 7.38
N TRP A 143 2.50 12.24 7.46
CA TRP A 143 3.26 11.42 8.42
C TRP A 143 2.82 11.58 9.87
N PRO A 144 2.68 12.82 10.42
CA PRO A 144 2.10 13.05 11.74
C PRO A 144 0.67 12.53 11.87
N GLU A 145 -0.17 12.68 10.82
CA GLU A 145 -1.53 12.16 10.83
C GLU A 145 -1.56 10.63 10.93
N MET A 146 -0.71 9.92 10.20
CA MET A 146 -0.58 8.46 10.31
C MET A 146 -0.19 8.04 11.74
N LYS A 147 0.73 8.76 12.37
CA LYS A 147 1.11 8.54 13.77
C LYS A 147 -0.05 8.81 14.73
N ASN A 148 -0.81 9.88 14.53
CA ASN A 148 -1.99 10.24 15.34
C ASN A 148 -3.08 9.18 15.23
N LEU A 149 -3.32 8.64 14.05
CA LEU A 149 -4.29 7.57 13.78
C LEU A 149 -3.80 6.20 14.25
N LYS A 150 -2.55 6.09 14.68
CA LYS A 150 -1.93 4.84 15.17
C LYS A 150 -2.01 3.72 14.15
N VAL A 151 -1.75 4.01 12.88
CA VAL A 151 -1.54 2.96 11.88
C VAL A 151 -0.30 2.15 12.26
N ASP A 152 -0.22 0.89 11.83
CA ASP A 152 0.94 0.03 12.13
C ASP A 152 2.12 0.34 11.22
N LEU A 153 1.82 0.60 9.93
CA LEU A 153 2.82 0.96 8.94
C LEU A 153 2.39 2.19 8.15
N VAL A 154 3.38 2.94 7.69
CA VAL A 154 3.20 4.05 6.76
C VAL A 154 3.83 3.68 5.43
N ASP A 155 3.01 3.73 4.39
CA ASP A 155 3.43 3.47 3.02
C ASP A 155 4.07 4.73 2.43
N GLU A 156 5.35 4.63 2.06
CA GLU A 156 6.15 5.69 1.44
C GLU A 156 6.46 5.34 0.00
N HIS A 157 6.24 6.30 -0.92
CA HIS A 157 6.52 6.16 -2.34
C HIS A 157 7.61 7.12 -2.79
N PHE A 158 8.58 6.64 -3.59
CA PHE A 158 9.64 7.49 -4.14
C PHE A 158 10.04 7.11 -5.56
N TYR A 159 9.61 7.93 -6.50
CA TYR A 159 10.07 7.94 -7.87
C TYR A 159 10.97 9.16 -8.05
N ARG A 160 12.27 8.96 -7.89
CA ARG A 160 13.25 10.04 -7.76
C ARG A 160 14.46 9.84 -8.66
N PRO A 161 15.23 10.92 -8.97
CA PRO A 161 16.44 10.78 -9.78
C PRO A 161 17.57 10.05 -9.04
N GLU A 162 18.55 9.58 -9.80
CA GLU A 162 19.74 8.85 -9.32
C GLU A 162 20.44 9.53 -8.15
N SER A 163 20.62 10.85 -8.24
CA SER A 163 21.29 11.64 -7.20
C SER A 163 20.54 11.62 -5.86
N TRP A 164 19.22 11.56 -5.92
CA TRP A 164 18.40 11.44 -4.70
C TRP A 164 18.61 10.08 -4.04
N PHE A 165 18.50 8.97 -4.78
CA PHE A 165 18.71 7.64 -4.23
C PHE A 165 20.07 7.49 -3.58
N LEU A 166 21.13 7.98 -4.21
CA LEU A 166 22.49 7.95 -3.67
C LEU A 166 22.63 8.78 -2.38
N ALA A 167 21.96 9.92 -2.31
CA ALA A 167 22.02 10.81 -1.15
C ALA A 167 21.18 10.34 0.04
N GLN A 168 20.20 9.46 -0.17
CA GLN A 168 19.20 9.07 0.85
C GLN A 168 19.53 7.75 1.60
N GLY A 169 20.74 7.26 1.50
CA GLY A 169 21.13 6.02 2.19
C GLY A 169 21.02 6.08 3.73
N ASN A 170 20.88 7.27 4.31
CA ASN A 170 20.70 7.49 5.76
C ASN A 170 19.28 8.01 6.12
N ARG A 171 18.34 7.97 5.18
CA ARG A 171 16.98 8.52 5.36
C ARG A 171 16.30 8.10 6.66
N TYR A 172 16.41 6.83 7.01
CA TYR A 172 15.69 6.24 8.13
C TYR A 172 16.47 6.22 9.46
N ASP A 173 17.71 6.71 9.47
CA ASP A 173 18.58 6.64 10.66
C ASP A 173 17.99 7.37 11.87
N ASN A 174 17.19 8.42 11.65
CA ASN A 174 16.59 9.25 12.68
C ASN A 174 15.06 9.05 12.86
N TYR A 175 14.46 8.07 12.20
CA TYR A 175 13.04 7.78 12.38
C TYR A 175 12.75 7.26 13.81
N ASP A 176 11.57 7.57 14.32
CA ASP A 176 11.11 7.12 15.64
C ASP A 176 10.92 5.59 15.65
N ARG A 177 11.80 4.88 16.36
CA ARG A 177 11.77 3.41 16.49
C ARG A 177 10.52 2.89 17.19
N LYS A 178 9.80 3.75 17.91
CA LYS A 178 8.58 3.41 18.65
C LYS A 178 7.30 3.80 17.90
N GLY A 179 7.43 4.55 16.82
CA GLY A 179 6.31 4.95 15.95
C GLY A 179 5.87 3.86 15.00
N PRO A 180 4.95 4.20 14.07
CA PRO A 180 4.60 3.34 12.96
C PRO A 180 5.85 2.89 12.20
N LYS A 181 5.81 1.68 11.65
CA LYS A 181 6.88 1.17 10.80
C LYS A 181 6.73 1.70 9.38
N VAL A 182 7.78 1.61 8.60
CA VAL A 182 7.76 2.02 7.19
C VAL A 182 7.54 0.80 6.30
N PHE A 183 6.65 0.97 5.37
CA PHE A 183 6.54 0.18 4.16
C PHE A 183 7.00 1.06 2.98
N ALA A 184 8.14 0.78 2.38
CA ALA A 184 8.58 1.42 1.15
C ALA A 184 7.85 0.74 -0.01
N GLY A 185 6.56 1.10 -0.21
CA GLY A 185 5.61 0.33 -1.01
C GLY A 185 5.75 0.51 -2.50
N GLU A 186 6.25 1.68 -2.94
CA GLU A 186 6.58 1.89 -4.34
C GLU A 186 7.85 2.70 -4.47
N TYR A 187 8.85 2.18 -5.18
CA TYR A 187 10.00 2.98 -5.55
C TYR A 187 10.66 2.50 -6.83
N ALA A 188 11.17 3.46 -7.59
CA ALA A 188 12.08 3.22 -8.70
C ALA A 188 12.95 4.45 -8.96
N CYS A 189 14.19 4.22 -9.31
CA CYS A 189 15.12 5.27 -9.70
C CYS A 189 14.84 5.72 -11.13
N HIS A 190 14.61 7.02 -11.31
CA HIS A 190 14.46 7.65 -12.61
C HIS A 190 15.81 8.09 -13.14
N GLY A 191 16.33 7.37 -14.13
CA GLY A 191 17.60 7.68 -14.75
C GLY A 191 17.57 8.93 -15.62
N LYS A 192 18.75 9.49 -15.82
CA LYS A 192 18.97 10.59 -16.75
C LYS A 192 19.07 10.06 -18.17
N GLY A 193 18.25 10.53 -19.07
CA GLY A 193 18.20 10.06 -20.47
C GLY A 193 17.26 8.88 -20.65
N LYS A 194 17.67 7.67 -20.34
CA LYS A 194 16.77 6.51 -20.24
C LYS A 194 16.17 6.47 -18.83
N LYS A 195 14.83 6.56 -18.75
CA LYS A 195 14.13 6.70 -17.45
C LYS A 195 14.19 5.43 -16.61
N TRP A 196 14.07 4.26 -17.25
CA TRP A 196 13.94 2.97 -16.59
C TRP A 196 14.99 1.95 -17.05
N ASN A 197 15.17 0.89 -16.28
CA ASN A 197 15.84 -0.34 -16.69
C ASN A 197 17.28 -0.16 -17.19
N HIS A 198 18.10 0.62 -16.49
CA HIS A 198 19.51 0.76 -16.83
C HIS A 198 20.40 0.53 -15.59
N PHE A 199 21.62 0.10 -15.84
CA PHE A 199 22.57 -0.36 -14.83
C PHE A 199 22.87 0.68 -13.74
N ASN A 200 23.00 1.96 -14.12
CA ASN A 200 23.28 3.00 -13.13
C ASN A 200 22.11 3.21 -12.14
N ALA A 201 20.85 3.17 -12.62
CA ALA A 201 19.68 3.21 -11.73
C ALA A 201 19.70 2.04 -10.74
N ALA A 202 20.00 0.83 -11.21
CA ALA A 202 20.10 -0.35 -10.35
C ALA A 202 21.19 -0.20 -9.27
N LEU A 203 22.33 0.41 -9.59
CA LEU A 203 23.38 0.71 -8.60
C LEU A 203 22.91 1.73 -7.54
N MET A 204 22.17 2.75 -7.95
CA MET A 204 21.65 3.77 -7.03
C MET A 204 20.58 3.17 -6.10
N GLU A 205 19.70 2.34 -6.64
CA GLU A 205 18.70 1.61 -5.86
C GLU A 205 19.37 0.64 -4.88
N ALA A 206 20.36 -0.12 -5.32
CA ALA A 206 21.12 -1.03 -4.45
C ALA A 206 21.82 -0.28 -3.30
N ALA A 207 22.42 0.87 -3.58
CA ALA A 207 23.02 1.72 -2.56
C ALA A 207 21.97 2.21 -1.53
N PHE A 208 20.79 2.64 -1.99
CA PHE A 208 19.69 3.04 -1.13
C PHE A 208 19.16 1.87 -0.28
N MET A 209 19.02 0.68 -0.86
CA MET A 209 18.55 -0.53 -0.17
C MET A 209 19.43 -0.90 1.03
N THR A 210 20.72 -0.62 1.00
CA THR A 210 21.59 -0.83 2.18
C THR A 210 21.14 -0.01 3.38
N GLY A 211 20.56 1.17 3.14
CA GLY A 211 19.95 2.01 4.17
C GLY A 211 18.63 1.43 4.71
N LEU A 212 17.82 0.81 3.85
CA LEU A 212 16.61 0.09 4.26
C LEU A 212 16.97 -1.07 5.19
N GLU A 213 17.91 -1.92 4.78
CA GLU A 213 18.36 -3.08 5.57
C GLU A 213 18.99 -2.66 6.91
N ARG A 214 19.83 -1.64 6.91
CA ARG A 214 20.45 -1.10 8.14
C ARG A 214 19.39 -0.63 9.15
N ASN A 215 18.25 -0.17 8.67
CA ASN A 215 17.13 0.32 9.46
C ASN A 215 15.92 -0.64 9.48
N ALA A 216 16.15 -1.96 9.42
CA ALA A 216 15.10 -2.98 9.39
C ALA A 216 14.20 -2.98 10.65
N ASP A 217 14.64 -2.34 11.72
CA ASP A 217 13.84 -2.09 12.93
C ASP A 217 12.79 -0.98 12.73
N VAL A 218 12.90 -0.20 11.66
CA VAL A 218 11.93 0.82 11.21
C VAL A 218 11.31 0.43 9.88
N VAL A 219 12.12 0.08 8.87
CA VAL A 219 11.65 -0.31 7.54
C VAL A 219 11.36 -1.80 7.53
N HIS A 220 10.09 -2.16 7.71
CA HIS A 220 9.68 -3.55 7.81
C HIS A 220 9.45 -4.22 6.46
N MET A 221 9.09 -3.44 5.43
CA MET A 221 8.79 -3.95 4.09
C MET A 221 9.28 -2.97 3.04
N ALA A 222 9.66 -3.50 1.88
CA ALA A 222 9.99 -2.72 0.69
C ALA A 222 9.58 -3.49 -0.57
N THR A 223 8.95 -2.82 -1.53
CA THR A 223 8.52 -3.39 -2.80
C THR A 223 8.91 -2.49 -3.95
N TYR A 224 9.52 -3.08 -4.97
CA TYR A 224 9.86 -2.35 -6.19
C TYR A 224 8.63 -2.21 -7.11
N ALA A 225 8.41 -1.05 -7.69
CA ALA A 225 7.25 -0.79 -8.51
C ALA A 225 7.57 -0.06 -9.84
N PRO A 226 7.07 -0.60 -10.96
CA PRO A 226 6.41 -1.89 -11.15
C PRO A 226 7.43 -3.02 -11.32
N LEU A 227 7.18 -4.20 -10.74
CA LEU A 227 8.13 -5.31 -10.79
C LEU A 227 7.95 -6.18 -12.05
N PHE A 228 6.69 -6.51 -12.39
CA PHE A 228 6.35 -7.42 -13.49
C PHE A 228 5.79 -6.69 -14.72
N ALA A 229 6.16 -5.45 -14.95
CA ALA A 229 5.76 -4.70 -16.13
C ALA A 229 7.00 -4.33 -16.95
N HIS A 230 6.94 -4.60 -18.26
CA HIS A 230 7.90 -4.10 -19.23
C HIS A 230 7.22 -3.04 -20.10
N VAL A 231 7.71 -1.82 -20.03
CA VAL A 231 7.08 -0.63 -20.64
C VAL A 231 7.97 -0.02 -21.73
N GLU A 232 8.41 -0.82 -22.69
CA GLU A 232 9.08 -0.35 -23.92
C GLU A 232 8.21 -0.53 -25.14
#